data_0eb7498f26cf9fb7a00cfd63d7cb2ae2
#
_entry.id   0eb7498f26cf9fb7a00cfd63d7cb2ae2
#
_cell.length_a   1.000
_cell.length_b   1.000
_cell.length_c   1.000
_cell.angle_alpha   90.00
_cell.angle_beta   90.00
_cell.angle_gamma   90.00
#
_symmetry.space_group_name_H-M   'P 1'
#
loop_
_entity.id
_entity.type
_entity.pdbx_description
1 polymer ?
#
loop_
_entity_poly.entity_id
_entity_poly.type
_entity_poly.pdbx_seq_one_letter_code
_entity_poly.pdbx_strand_id
1 'polypeptide(L)' 'MGRLRVLSGREVCRILQQHGFIEVRRRGSHIVMQRRTDVGGVTVPIPDHRELAIGTLLSIIRQSGIPRAEFEE' A
#
# COMPACT_ATOMS: atom_id res chain seq x y z
N MET A 1 -10.80 -18.18 2.70
CA MET A 1 -10.00 -17.19 1.96
C MET A 1 -10.90 -16.08 1.46
N GLY A 2 -10.52 -14.85 1.75
CA GLY A 2 -11.28 -13.70 1.30
C GLY A 2 -10.90 -13.29 -0.12
N ARG A 3 -11.75 -12.47 -0.72
CA ARG A 3 -11.50 -11.88 -2.03
C ARG A 3 -10.80 -10.56 -1.83
N LEU A 4 -9.87 -10.23 -2.71
CA LEU A 4 -9.27 -8.91 -2.69
C LEU A 4 -10.35 -7.86 -2.95
N ARG A 5 -10.30 -6.80 -2.16
CA ARG A 5 -11.22 -5.69 -2.31
C ARG A 5 -10.81 -4.85 -3.53
N VAL A 6 -11.79 -4.19 -4.12
CA VAL A 6 -11.54 -3.18 -5.14
C VAL A 6 -11.17 -1.90 -4.39
N LEU A 7 -9.94 -1.46 -4.50
CA LEU A 7 -9.42 -0.38 -3.69
C LEU A 7 -8.82 0.74 -4.54
N SER A 8 -9.00 1.96 -4.08
CA SER A 8 -8.28 3.11 -4.62
C SER A 8 -6.89 3.19 -4.00
N GLY A 9 -6.00 3.96 -4.63
CA GLY A 9 -4.69 4.20 -4.06
C GLY A 9 -4.77 4.81 -2.67
N ARG A 10 -5.71 5.73 -2.45
CA ARG A 10 -5.87 6.38 -1.15
C ARG A 10 -6.35 5.42 -0.08
N GLU A 11 -7.25 4.51 -0.44
CA GLU A 11 -7.70 3.49 0.51
C GLU A 11 -6.56 2.57 0.91
N VAL A 12 -5.72 2.21 -0.06
CA VAL A 12 -4.54 1.40 0.23
C VAL A 12 -3.58 2.16 1.16
N CYS A 13 -3.38 3.46 0.93
CA CYS A 13 -2.55 4.26 1.83
C CYS A 13 -3.07 4.23 3.26
N ARG A 14 -4.39 4.26 3.46
CA ARG A 14 -4.96 4.17 4.80
C ARG A 14 -4.66 2.83 5.47
N ILE A 15 -4.74 1.75 4.69
CA ILE A 15 -4.39 0.43 5.22
C ILE A 15 -2.91 0.42 5.64
N LEU A 16 -2.04 0.96 4.80
CA LEU A 16 -0.62 1.03 5.13
C LEU A 16 -0.38 1.89 6.37
N GLN A 17 -1.11 2.99 6.53
CA GLN A 17 -0.99 3.85 7.70
C GLN A 17 -1.33 3.10 8.99
N GLN A 18 -2.32 2.21 8.93
CA GLN A 18 -2.69 1.40 10.09
C GLN A 18 -1.58 0.42 10.49
N HIS A 19 -0.64 0.19 9.57
CA HIS A 19 0.49 -0.71 9.80
C HIS A 19 1.82 0.04 9.91
N GLY A 20 1.77 1.32 10.28
CA GLY A 20 2.97 2.07 10.60
C GLY A 20 3.63 2.80 9.44
N PHE A 21 3.02 2.78 8.26
CA PHE A 21 3.53 3.55 7.13
C PHE A 21 3.08 5.00 7.23
N ILE A 22 3.92 5.90 6.73
CA ILE A 22 3.56 7.32 6.60
C ILE A 22 3.85 7.78 5.18
N GLU A 23 3.12 8.78 4.74
CA GLU A 23 3.41 9.40 3.44
C GLU A 23 4.64 10.29 3.61
N VAL A 24 5.69 10.03 2.84
CA VAL A 24 6.93 10.79 2.93
C VAL A 24 7.09 11.79 1.80
N ARG A 25 6.47 11.52 0.65
CA ARG A 25 6.47 12.47 -0.46
C ARG A 25 5.50 12.00 -1.53
N ARG A 26 5.29 12.85 -2.51
CA ARG A 26 4.47 12.54 -3.68
C ARG A 26 5.31 12.80 -4.92
N ARG A 27 5.28 11.88 -5.86
CA ARG A 27 6.00 12.02 -7.15
C ARG A 27 4.98 11.78 -8.25
N GLY A 28 4.56 12.88 -8.94
CA GLY A 28 3.53 12.78 -9.94
C GLY A 28 2.26 12.18 -9.37
N SER A 29 1.79 11.09 -9.94
CA SER A 29 0.60 10.41 -9.47
C SER A 29 0.89 9.31 -8.44
N HIS A 30 2.13 9.24 -7.93
CA HIS A 30 2.49 8.23 -6.94
C HIS A 30 2.63 8.84 -5.56
N ILE A 31 1.98 8.23 -4.58
CA ILE A 31 2.10 8.57 -3.17
C ILE A 31 3.14 7.62 -2.59
N VAL A 32 4.23 8.17 -2.06
CA VAL A 32 5.33 7.34 -1.55
C VAL A 32 5.13 7.13 -0.06
N MET A 33 4.89 5.88 0.33
CA MET A 33 4.67 5.49 1.72
C MET A 33 5.91 4.79 2.25
N GLN A 34 6.25 5.05 3.50
CA GLN A 34 7.45 4.46 4.10
C GLN A 34 7.20 4.07 5.54
N ARG A 35 7.75 2.93 5.93
CA ARG A 35 7.80 2.50 7.32
C ARG A 35 9.24 2.24 7.70
N ARG A 36 9.69 2.84 8.79
CA ARG A 36 11.04 2.61 9.30
C ARG A 36 11.08 1.34 10.15
N THR A 37 12.17 0.60 10.04
CA THR A 37 12.42 -0.59 10.84
C THR A 37 13.81 -0.49 11.44
N ASP A 38 14.14 -1.39 12.37
CA ASP A 38 15.46 -1.40 13.02
C ASP A 38 16.61 -1.61 12.03
N VAL A 39 16.34 -2.28 10.92
CA VAL A 39 17.37 -2.61 9.94
C VAL A 39 17.24 -1.79 8.67
N GLY A 40 16.47 -0.71 8.71
CA GLY A 40 16.29 0.15 7.55
C GLY A 40 14.85 0.57 7.38
N GLY A 41 14.38 0.64 6.14
CA GLY A 41 13.01 1.06 5.86
C GLY A 41 12.40 0.28 4.72
N VAL A 42 11.07 0.31 4.67
CA VAL A 42 10.32 -0.24 3.57
C VAL A 42 9.61 0.92 2.87
N THR A 43 9.87 1.10 1.60
CA THR A 43 9.29 2.19 0.81
C THR A 43 8.41 1.58 -0.28
N VAL A 44 7.16 2.04 -0.36
CA VAL A 44 6.20 1.52 -1.33
C VAL A 44 5.53 2.69 -2.05
N PRO A 45 5.68 2.78 -3.38
CA PRO A 45 4.94 3.78 -4.15
C PRO A 45 3.53 3.29 -4.42
N ILE A 46 2.55 4.15 -4.18
CA ILE A 46 1.14 3.83 -4.37
C ILE A 46 0.58 4.75 -5.47
N PRO A 47 0.11 4.20 -6.58
CA PRO A 47 -0.53 5.04 -7.60
C PRO A 47 -1.80 5.67 -7.04
N ASP A 48 -1.96 6.97 -7.23
CA ASP A 48 -3.15 7.68 -6.74
C ASP A 48 -4.27 7.57 -7.78
N HIS A 49 -4.73 6.34 -7.99
CA HIS A 49 -5.79 6.04 -8.94
C HIS A 49 -7.06 5.67 -8.19
N ARG A 50 -8.19 5.89 -8.82
CA ARG A 50 -9.49 5.56 -8.23
C ARG A 50 -9.64 4.07 -7.97
N GLU A 51 -9.04 3.25 -8.83
CA GLU A 51 -9.10 1.81 -8.69
C GLU A 51 -7.75 1.23 -9.11
N LEU A 52 -7.13 0.50 -8.20
CA LEU A 52 -5.86 -0.14 -8.51
C LEU A 52 -6.09 -1.45 -9.25
N ALA A 53 -5.28 -1.67 -10.28
CA ALA A 53 -5.28 -2.96 -10.96
C ALA A 53 -4.85 -4.05 -9.96
N ILE A 54 -5.39 -5.25 -10.13
CA ILE A 54 -5.09 -6.37 -9.22
C ILE A 54 -3.60 -6.64 -9.15
N GLY A 55 -2.90 -6.61 -10.28
CA GLY A 55 -1.45 -6.84 -10.28
C GLY A 55 -0.69 -5.80 -9.45
N THR A 56 -1.11 -4.54 -9.55
CA THR A 56 -0.52 -3.46 -8.76
C THR A 56 -0.78 -3.69 -7.27
N LEU A 57 -2.01 -4.04 -6.92
CA LEU A 57 -2.37 -4.28 -5.53
C LEU A 57 -1.56 -5.45 -4.96
N LEU A 58 -1.43 -6.54 -5.70
CA LEU A 58 -0.64 -7.69 -5.25
C LEU A 58 0.82 -7.32 -5.04
N SER A 59 1.36 -6.48 -5.91
CA SER A 59 2.74 -6.00 -5.78
C SER A 59 2.91 -5.17 -4.50
N ILE A 60 1.94 -4.30 -4.22
CA ILE A 60 1.96 -3.48 -3.00
C ILE A 60 1.89 -4.36 -1.76
N ILE A 61 1.01 -5.35 -1.75
CA ILE A 61 0.89 -6.28 -0.62
C ILE A 61 2.24 -6.95 -0.36
N ARG A 62 2.88 -7.44 -1.41
CA ARG A 62 4.19 -8.11 -1.29
C ARG A 62 5.25 -7.14 -0.77
N GLN A 63 5.33 -5.94 -1.34
CA GLN A 63 6.35 -4.97 -0.95
C GLN A 63 6.17 -4.47 0.47
N SER A 64 4.92 -4.29 0.90
CA SER A 64 4.63 -3.73 2.22
C SER A 64 4.87 -4.74 3.35
N GLY A 65 4.82 -6.02 3.04
CA GLY A 65 4.89 -7.06 4.06
C GLY A 65 3.64 -7.19 4.91
N ILE A 66 2.58 -6.45 4.58
CA ILE A 66 1.31 -6.53 5.30
C ILE A 66 0.56 -7.78 4.84
N PRO A 67 -0.06 -8.53 5.76
CA PRO A 67 -0.80 -9.73 5.36
C PRO A 67 -1.89 -9.42 4.33
N ARG A 68 -2.03 -10.29 3.36
CA ARG A 68 -3.05 -10.14 2.31
C ARG A 68 -4.44 -9.97 2.90
N ALA A 69 -4.73 -10.61 4.02
CA ALA A 69 -6.05 -10.54 4.66
C ALA A 69 -6.48 -9.10 4.94
N GLU A 70 -5.53 -8.19 5.17
CA GLU A 70 -5.84 -6.79 5.44
C GLU A 70 -6.42 -6.07 4.22
N PHE A 71 -6.28 -6.66 3.04
CA PHE A 71 -6.77 -6.10 1.77
C PHE A 71 -7.97 -6.89 1.23
N GLU A 72 -8.49 -7.85 2.00
CA GLU A 72 -9.60 -8.70 1.61
C GLU A 72 -10.91 -8.28 2.25
N GLU A 73 -12.00 -8.70 1.62
CA GLU A 73 -13.34 -8.50 2.18
C GLU A 73 -13.56 -9.38 3.39
#